data_a19ab1f62e8fc2c351e18a0d32810228
#
_entry.id   a19ab1f62e8fc2c351e18a0d32810228
#
_cell.length_a   1.000
_cell.length_b   1.000
_cell.length_c   1.000
_cell.angle_alpha   90.00
_cell.angle_beta   90.00
_cell.angle_gamma   90.00
#
_symmetry.space_group_name_H-M   'P 1'
#
loop_
_entity.id
_entity.type
_entity.pdbx_description
1 polymer ?
#
loop_
_entity_poly.entity_id
_entity_poly.type
_entity_poly.pdbx_seq_one_letter_code
_entity_poly.pdbx_strand_id
1 'polypeptide(L)'
;MGGKNVSTRRGVALALSVLLLPACASTQVTETDRFRAQAAYERGLAHVRDRQPSPALGALKEAVGVDPNVAAYRDTLGLVYLELGRPDLAIEQLRKAVELDPKLADAHFHLGTAYAESSRWEDAVASYRKALALPTLAIPDLVHQNLGLALYHLKRYPEAESSLRFAISLDPKLQAGYYNLGLVLMAENRAQEARAAFRQARELAPETPFGQAAGERLKTLGEGG
;
A
#
# COMPACT_ATOMS: atom_id res chain seq x y z
N MET A 1 85.68 -49.10 11.90
CA MET A 1 85.73 -47.59 11.90
C MET A 1 84.45 -47.09 11.33
N GLY A 2 83.59 -46.60 12.16
CA GLY A 2 82.22 -46.30 11.86
C GLY A 2 81.98 -44.80 11.55
N GLY A 3 81.31 -44.53 10.47
CA GLY A 3 80.78 -43.21 10.14
C GLY A 3 79.30 -43.20 10.34
N LYS A 4 78.76 -42.42 11.32
CA LYS A 4 77.38 -42.25 11.57
C LYS A 4 76.82 -41.09 10.66
N ASN A 5 75.93 -41.42 9.71
CA ASN A 5 75.18 -40.46 8.96
C ASN A 5 74.04 -39.91 9.83
N VAL A 6 74.09 -38.63 10.11
CA VAL A 6 73.00 -37.87 10.75
C VAL A 6 72.10 -37.28 9.64
N SER A 7 70.88 -37.83 9.49
CA SER A 7 69.83 -37.34 8.61
C SER A 7 69.11 -36.19 9.27
N THR A 8 69.34 -34.99 8.77
CA THR A 8 68.58 -33.79 9.14
C THR A 8 67.22 -33.78 8.44
N ARG A 9 66.13 -34.10 9.16
CA ARG A 9 64.75 -33.88 8.71
C ARG A 9 64.43 -32.41 8.81
N ARG A 10 64.31 -31.76 7.66
CA ARG A 10 63.72 -30.42 7.55
C ARG A 10 62.17 -30.53 7.68
N GLY A 11 61.65 -30.09 8.83
CA GLY A 11 60.20 -29.92 9.02
C GLY A 11 59.71 -28.74 8.23
N VAL A 12 58.81 -28.98 7.26
CA VAL A 12 58.10 -27.94 6.57
C VAL A 12 56.90 -27.57 7.45
N ALA A 13 56.99 -26.41 8.09
CA ALA A 13 55.85 -25.82 8.80
C ALA A 13 54.87 -25.26 7.76
N LEU A 14 53.73 -25.92 7.55
CA LEU A 14 52.59 -25.35 6.81
C LEU A 14 51.94 -24.27 7.69
N ALA A 15 52.17 -23.01 7.35
CA ALA A 15 51.40 -21.90 7.91
C ALA A 15 49.99 -21.91 7.30
N LEU A 16 48.99 -22.37 8.06
CA LEU A 16 47.59 -22.20 7.71
C LEU A 16 47.23 -20.71 7.84
N SER A 17 47.23 -20.00 6.73
CA SER A 17 46.67 -18.65 6.65
C SER A 17 45.13 -18.76 6.74
N VAL A 18 44.59 -18.55 7.94
CA VAL A 18 43.15 -18.36 8.12
C VAL A 18 42.79 -17.01 7.49
N LEU A 19 42.26 -17.05 6.26
CA LEU A 19 41.60 -15.93 5.63
C LEU A 19 40.32 -15.64 6.46
N LEU A 20 40.43 -14.71 7.39
CA LEU A 20 39.28 -14.04 8.00
C LEU A 20 38.58 -13.23 6.89
N LEU A 21 37.59 -13.85 6.23
CA LEU A 21 36.61 -13.10 5.47
C LEU A 21 35.98 -12.09 6.42
N PRO A 22 35.89 -10.78 6.05
CA PRO A 22 35.09 -9.84 6.83
C PRO A 22 33.66 -10.36 6.79
N ALA A 23 33.19 -10.92 7.91
CA ALA A 23 31.76 -11.10 8.11
C ALA A 23 31.13 -9.74 7.87
N CYS A 24 30.25 -9.62 6.86
CA CYS A 24 29.34 -8.51 6.77
C CYS A 24 28.59 -8.48 8.11
N ALA A 25 29.05 -7.65 9.01
CA ALA A 25 28.34 -7.36 10.24
C ALA A 25 27.05 -6.67 9.81
N SER A 26 25.98 -7.44 9.65
CA SER A 26 24.64 -6.91 9.71
C SER A 26 24.57 -6.23 11.08
N THR A 27 24.58 -4.90 11.10
CA THR A 27 24.43 -4.13 12.33
C THR A 27 23.09 -4.56 12.93
N GLN A 28 23.15 -5.43 13.94
CA GLN A 28 21.95 -5.85 14.64
C GLN A 28 21.34 -4.60 15.30
N VAL A 29 20.08 -4.36 15.01
CA VAL A 29 19.30 -3.27 15.63
C VAL A 29 19.30 -3.50 17.13
N THR A 30 19.89 -2.58 17.90
CA THR A 30 19.98 -2.66 19.35
C THR A 30 18.61 -2.33 19.98
N GLU A 31 18.45 -2.63 21.27
CA GLU A 31 17.25 -2.26 22.00
C GLU A 31 17.08 -0.73 22.02
N THR A 32 18.17 0.01 22.21
CA THR A 32 18.16 1.50 22.16
C THR A 32 17.72 2.00 20.77
N ASP A 33 18.17 1.35 19.70
CA ASP A 33 17.72 1.70 18.34
C ASP A 33 16.22 1.45 18.16
N ARG A 34 15.69 0.35 18.67
CA ARG A 34 14.25 0.08 18.62
C ARG A 34 13.43 1.14 19.35
N PHE A 35 13.85 1.55 20.55
CA PHE A 35 13.19 2.65 21.28
C PHE A 35 13.27 3.97 20.50
N ARG A 36 14.41 4.26 19.90
CA ARG A 36 14.59 5.46 19.07
C ARG A 36 13.69 5.41 17.84
N ALA A 37 13.64 4.28 17.13
CA ALA A 37 12.79 4.09 15.96
C ALA A 37 11.31 4.23 16.32
N GLN A 38 10.88 3.61 17.43
CA GLN A 38 9.53 3.70 17.92
C GLN A 38 9.15 5.15 18.26
N ALA A 39 10.00 5.89 18.97
CA ALA A 39 9.75 7.30 19.29
C ALA A 39 9.67 8.17 18.02
N ALA A 40 10.50 7.90 17.01
CA ALA A 40 10.42 8.58 15.72
C ALA A 40 9.11 8.25 14.98
N TYR A 41 8.67 6.99 15.02
CA TYR A 41 7.40 6.55 14.42
C TYR A 41 6.19 7.23 15.10
N GLU A 42 6.15 7.30 16.43
CA GLU A 42 5.08 7.96 17.17
C GLU A 42 5.00 9.46 16.86
N ARG A 43 6.14 10.14 16.71
CA ARG A 43 6.17 11.53 16.21
C ARG A 43 5.61 11.62 14.77
N GLY A 44 5.97 10.67 13.92
CA GLY A 44 5.43 10.57 12.56
C GLY A 44 3.91 10.43 12.56
N LEU A 45 3.37 9.51 13.36
CA LEU A 45 1.91 9.32 13.51
C LEU A 45 1.19 10.57 14.06
N ALA A 46 1.81 11.30 14.99
CA ALA A 46 1.26 12.57 15.46
C ALA A 46 1.12 13.57 14.32
N HIS A 47 2.16 13.73 13.50
CA HIS A 47 2.11 14.62 12.33
C HIS A 47 1.11 14.16 11.26
N VAL A 48 0.93 12.85 11.04
CA VAL A 48 -0.11 12.31 10.15
C VAL A 48 -1.51 12.71 10.65
N ARG A 49 -1.79 12.54 11.95
CA ARG A 49 -3.07 12.96 12.55
C ARG A 49 -3.32 14.45 12.41
N ASP A 50 -2.28 15.26 12.53
CA ASP A 50 -2.34 16.72 12.40
C ASP A 50 -2.36 17.20 10.92
N ARG A 51 -2.44 16.28 9.96
CA ARG A 51 -2.40 16.53 8.51
C ARG A 51 -1.16 17.32 8.08
N GLN A 52 -0.02 16.97 8.65
CA GLN A 52 1.28 17.58 8.37
C GLN A 52 2.21 16.57 7.66
N PRO A 53 2.02 16.30 6.35
CA PRO A 53 2.74 15.23 5.68
C PRO A 53 4.25 15.48 5.57
N SER A 54 4.72 16.74 5.47
CA SER A 54 6.16 17.03 5.37
C SER A 54 6.92 16.75 6.67
N PRO A 55 6.51 17.20 7.88
CA PRO A 55 7.09 16.75 9.14
C PRO A 55 6.97 15.24 9.38
N ALA A 56 5.81 14.63 9.05
CA ALA A 56 5.61 13.19 9.14
C ALA A 56 6.65 12.41 8.34
N LEU A 57 6.93 12.85 7.11
CA LEU A 57 7.93 12.23 6.24
C LEU A 57 9.31 12.17 6.90
N GLY A 58 9.75 13.24 7.54
CA GLY A 58 11.04 13.32 8.24
C GLY A 58 11.14 12.29 9.37
N ALA A 59 10.14 12.27 10.25
CA ALA A 59 10.09 11.37 11.40
C ALA A 59 9.99 9.89 10.97
N LEU A 60 9.16 9.57 9.97
CA LEU A 60 8.99 8.20 9.48
C LEU A 60 10.23 7.69 8.74
N LYS A 61 10.95 8.56 8.01
CA LYS A 61 12.24 8.19 7.42
C LYS A 61 13.29 7.92 8.48
N GLU A 62 13.29 8.65 9.60
CA GLU A 62 14.14 8.33 10.75
C GLU A 62 13.80 6.95 11.32
N ALA A 63 12.51 6.65 11.56
CA ALA A 63 12.07 5.36 12.09
C ALA A 63 12.53 4.19 11.20
N VAL A 64 12.26 4.26 9.89
CA VAL A 64 12.66 3.25 8.90
C VAL A 64 14.19 3.16 8.76
N GLY A 65 14.91 4.29 8.90
CA GLY A 65 16.37 4.31 8.83
C GLY A 65 17.03 3.64 10.03
N VAL A 66 16.44 3.75 11.21
CA VAL A 66 16.96 3.16 12.46
C VAL A 66 16.56 1.69 12.58
N ASP A 67 15.30 1.34 12.31
CA ASP A 67 14.83 -0.06 12.26
C ASP A 67 14.08 -0.33 10.95
N PRO A 68 14.78 -0.83 9.93
CA PRO A 68 14.22 -1.02 8.60
C PRO A 68 13.29 -2.23 8.47
N ASN A 69 13.20 -3.08 9.49
CA ASN A 69 12.50 -4.36 9.42
C ASN A 69 11.11 -4.35 10.07
N VAL A 70 10.56 -3.17 10.35
CA VAL A 70 9.22 -3.01 10.91
C VAL A 70 8.26 -2.64 9.79
N ALA A 71 7.34 -3.56 9.46
CA ALA A 71 6.37 -3.39 8.38
C ALA A 71 5.49 -2.14 8.55
N ALA A 72 5.02 -1.87 9.78
CA ALA A 72 4.17 -0.72 10.08
C ALA A 72 4.85 0.63 9.79
N TYR A 73 6.17 0.75 10.03
CA TYR A 73 6.90 1.98 9.74
C TYR A 73 6.92 2.28 8.23
N ARG A 74 7.14 1.22 7.43
CA ARG A 74 7.16 1.31 5.97
C ARG A 74 5.77 1.56 5.39
N ASP A 75 4.75 0.93 5.95
CA ASP A 75 3.37 1.15 5.53
C ASP A 75 2.97 2.62 5.74
N THR A 76 3.17 3.15 6.95
CA THR A 76 2.85 4.55 7.24
C THR A 76 3.70 5.53 6.41
N LEU A 77 4.98 5.21 6.17
CA LEU A 77 5.82 6.01 5.27
C LEU A 77 5.29 6.01 3.83
N GLY A 78 4.82 4.85 3.35
CA GLY A 78 4.17 4.71 2.05
C GLY A 78 2.90 5.54 1.95
N LEU A 79 2.05 5.52 2.98
CA LEU A 79 0.85 6.35 3.06
C LEU A 79 1.18 7.85 2.96
N VAL A 80 2.19 8.32 3.69
CA VAL A 80 2.64 9.72 3.60
C VAL A 80 3.18 10.07 2.22
N TYR A 81 3.84 9.14 1.53
CA TYR A 81 4.23 9.38 0.14
C TYR A 81 3.03 9.51 -0.80
N LEU A 82 1.94 8.74 -0.60
CA LEU A 82 0.69 8.93 -1.35
C LEU A 82 0.09 10.31 -1.11
N GLU A 83 -0.02 10.74 0.14
CA GLU A 83 -0.52 12.08 0.49
C GLU A 83 0.31 13.21 -0.15
N LEU A 84 1.59 12.98 -0.39
CA LEU A 84 2.49 13.91 -1.08
C LEU A 84 2.47 13.77 -2.61
N GLY A 85 1.61 12.93 -3.19
CA GLY A 85 1.54 12.67 -4.63
C GLY A 85 2.79 12.00 -5.20
N ARG A 86 3.42 11.11 -4.41
CA ARG A 86 4.63 10.36 -4.80
C ARG A 86 4.36 8.85 -4.82
N PRO A 87 3.50 8.35 -5.71
CA PRO A 87 3.09 6.95 -5.70
C PRO A 87 4.26 5.98 -5.97
N ASP A 88 5.26 6.34 -6.76
CA ASP A 88 6.42 5.46 -7.01
C ASP A 88 7.21 5.18 -5.73
N LEU A 89 7.44 6.21 -4.89
CA LEU A 89 8.11 6.05 -3.59
C LEU A 89 7.21 5.29 -2.59
N ALA A 90 5.91 5.50 -2.66
CA ALA A 90 4.95 4.74 -1.88
C ALA A 90 5.02 3.25 -2.24
N ILE A 91 5.01 2.89 -3.52
CA ILE A 91 5.12 1.51 -3.99
C ILE A 91 6.38 0.84 -3.43
N GLU A 92 7.52 1.55 -3.45
CA GLU A 92 8.78 1.00 -2.92
C GLU A 92 8.65 0.62 -1.43
N GLN A 93 8.12 1.53 -0.61
CA GLN A 93 8.00 1.27 0.83
C GLN A 93 6.92 0.22 1.14
N LEU A 94 5.78 0.29 0.46
CA LEU A 94 4.65 -0.61 0.68
C LEU A 94 4.95 -2.04 0.21
N ARG A 95 5.72 -2.22 -0.87
CA ARG A 95 6.22 -3.55 -1.25
C ARG A 95 7.09 -4.16 -0.14
N LYS A 96 7.98 -3.38 0.44
CA LYS A 96 8.79 -3.84 1.56
C LYS A 96 7.94 -4.12 2.81
N ALA A 97 6.88 -3.34 3.04
CA ALA A 97 5.94 -3.60 4.15
C ALA A 97 5.25 -4.96 4.01
N VAL A 98 4.70 -5.28 2.83
CA VAL A 98 4.02 -6.56 2.59
C VAL A 98 4.99 -7.75 2.48
N GLU A 99 6.26 -7.51 2.17
CA GLU A 99 7.34 -8.53 2.24
C GLU A 99 7.68 -8.86 3.70
N LEU A 100 7.72 -7.87 4.59
CA LEU A 100 8.01 -8.02 6.02
C LEU A 100 6.83 -8.62 6.79
N ASP A 101 5.62 -8.17 6.50
CA ASP A 101 4.38 -8.72 7.07
C ASP A 101 3.33 -8.94 5.98
N PRO A 102 3.25 -10.14 5.41
CA PRO A 102 2.24 -10.48 4.40
C PRO A 102 0.79 -10.48 4.91
N LYS A 103 0.58 -10.39 6.24
CA LYS A 103 -0.75 -10.36 6.87
C LYS A 103 -1.20 -8.95 7.23
N LEU A 104 -0.40 -7.93 6.98
CA LEU A 104 -0.77 -6.53 7.20
C LEU A 104 -1.73 -6.07 6.09
N ALA A 105 -3.05 -6.17 6.37
CA ALA A 105 -4.10 -5.87 5.41
C ALA A 105 -4.03 -4.44 4.88
N ASP A 106 -3.75 -3.47 5.76
CA ASP A 106 -3.63 -2.06 5.42
C ASP A 106 -2.49 -1.81 4.41
N ALA A 107 -1.35 -2.49 4.56
CA ALA A 107 -0.24 -2.36 3.61
C ALA A 107 -0.60 -2.88 2.21
N HIS A 108 -1.37 -3.96 2.11
CA HIS A 108 -1.90 -4.42 0.82
C HIS A 108 -2.91 -3.43 0.22
N PHE A 109 -3.77 -2.83 1.05
CA PHE A 109 -4.71 -1.80 0.62
C PHE A 109 -3.96 -0.55 0.11
N HIS A 110 -3.03 -0.02 0.89
CA HIS A 110 -2.24 1.16 0.51
C HIS A 110 -1.40 0.89 -0.75
N LEU A 111 -0.83 -0.33 -0.88
CA LEU A 111 -0.11 -0.74 -2.09
C LEU A 111 -1.02 -0.76 -3.33
N GLY A 112 -2.26 -1.25 -3.18
CA GLY A 112 -3.27 -1.18 -4.22
C GLY A 112 -3.57 0.25 -4.64
N THR A 113 -3.71 1.16 -3.67
CA THR A 113 -3.94 2.59 -3.91
C THR A 113 -2.75 3.22 -4.64
N ALA A 114 -1.51 2.92 -4.22
CA ALA A 114 -0.31 3.42 -4.90
C ALA A 114 -0.20 2.94 -6.36
N TYR A 115 -0.56 1.69 -6.62
CA TYR A 115 -0.64 1.18 -7.99
C TYR A 115 -1.73 1.86 -8.81
N ALA A 116 -2.92 2.09 -8.22
CA ALA A 116 -4.02 2.77 -8.90
C ALA A 116 -3.65 4.22 -9.27
N GLU A 117 -3.00 4.98 -8.38
CA GLU A 117 -2.50 6.32 -8.66
C GLU A 117 -1.43 6.35 -9.75
N SER A 118 -0.66 5.24 -9.90
CA SER A 118 0.28 5.04 -11.00
C SER A 118 -0.36 4.44 -12.25
N SER A 119 -1.70 4.33 -12.32
CA SER A 119 -2.46 3.69 -13.40
C SER A 119 -2.10 2.22 -13.66
N ARG A 120 -1.52 1.54 -12.68
CA ARG A 120 -1.15 0.12 -12.72
C ARG A 120 -2.32 -0.72 -12.20
N TRP A 121 -3.40 -0.73 -12.99
CA TRP A 121 -4.71 -1.24 -12.54
C TRP A 121 -4.72 -2.72 -12.19
N GLU A 122 -4.01 -3.58 -12.92
CA GLU A 122 -3.89 -5.01 -12.63
C GLU A 122 -3.19 -5.27 -11.29
N ASP A 123 -2.10 -4.54 -11.01
CA ASP A 123 -1.38 -4.64 -9.76
C ASP A 123 -2.24 -4.13 -8.60
N ALA A 124 -3.03 -3.06 -8.82
CA ALA A 124 -3.99 -2.54 -7.86
C ALA A 124 -5.05 -3.59 -7.51
N VAL A 125 -5.68 -4.21 -8.52
CA VAL A 125 -6.67 -5.29 -8.33
C VAL A 125 -6.07 -6.45 -7.52
N ALA A 126 -4.84 -6.87 -7.86
CA ALA A 126 -4.17 -7.95 -7.15
C ALA A 126 -3.94 -7.61 -5.66
N SER A 127 -3.52 -6.37 -5.38
CA SER A 127 -3.25 -5.89 -4.02
C SER A 127 -4.54 -5.74 -3.20
N TYR A 128 -5.60 -5.15 -3.77
CA TYR A 128 -6.90 -5.04 -3.10
C TYR A 128 -7.50 -6.41 -2.77
N ARG A 129 -7.40 -7.39 -3.69
CA ARG A 129 -7.87 -8.76 -3.42
C ARG A 129 -7.09 -9.42 -2.28
N LYS A 130 -5.79 -9.16 -2.16
CA LYS A 130 -4.99 -9.65 -1.03
C LYS A 130 -5.45 -9.00 0.28
N ALA A 131 -5.69 -7.69 0.31
CA ALA A 131 -6.22 -7.01 1.48
C ALA A 131 -7.56 -7.62 1.93
N LEU A 132 -8.50 -7.81 0.98
CA LEU A 132 -9.83 -8.37 1.24
C LEU A 132 -9.81 -9.84 1.73
N ALA A 133 -8.76 -10.59 1.43
CA ALA A 133 -8.59 -11.96 1.91
C ALA A 133 -8.10 -12.04 3.37
N LEU A 134 -7.71 -10.91 3.97
CA LEU A 134 -7.15 -10.87 5.32
C LEU A 134 -8.22 -10.48 6.35
N PRO A 135 -8.37 -11.23 7.45
CA PRO A 135 -9.40 -10.98 8.45
C PRO A 135 -9.16 -9.70 9.28
N THR A 136 -7.98 -9.13 9.21
CA THR A 136 -7.59 -7.91 9.93
C THR A 136 -8.00 -6.62 9.20
N LEU A 137 -8.60 -6.71 8.02
CA LEU A 137 -9.04 -5.56 7.25
C LEU A 137 -10.21 -4.84 7.95
N ALA A 138 -10.01 -3.58 8.32
CA ALA A 138 -11.00 -2.79 9.05
C ALA A 138 -12.02 -2.07 8.14
N ILE A 139 -11.69 -1.84 6.86
CA ILE A 139 -12.45 -0.99 5.92
C ILE A 139 -12.76 -1.72 4.60
N PRO A 140 -13.44 -2.88 4.65
CA PRO A 140 -13.69 -3.68 3.44
C PRO A 140 -14.56 -2.95 2.41
N ASP A 141 -15.46 -2.08 2.83
CA ASP A 141 -16.28 -1.22 1.98
C ASP A 141 -15.44 -0.31 1.08
N LEU A 142 -14.46 0.39 1.64
CA LEU A 142 -13.55 1.26 0.89
C LEU A 142 -12.65 0.45 -0.06
N VAL A 143 -12.17 -0.72 0.39
CA VAL A 143 -11.33 -1.57 -0.46
C VAL A 143 -12.13 -2.14 -1.63
N HIS A 144 -13.38 -2.57 -1.42
CA HIS A 144 -14.26 -3.00 -2.50
C HIS A 144 -14.61 -1.86 -3.47
N GLN A 145 -14.80 -0.63 -2.98
CA GLN A 145 -15.01 0.54 -3.83
C GLN A 145 -13.80 0.78 -4.75
N ASN A 146 -12.59 0.77 -4.19
CA ASN A 146 -11.37 1.01 -4.96
C ASN A 146 -11.07 -0.15 -5.93
N LEU A 147 -11.36 -1.40 -5.53
CA LEU A 147 -11.30 -2.56 -6.41
C LEU A 147 -12.27 -2.39 -7.59
N GLY A 148 -13.50 -1.96 -7.32
CA GLY A 148 -14.49 -1.70 -8.37
C GLY A 148 -14.03 -0.62 -9.36
N LEU A 149 -13.43 0.47 -8.86
CA LEU A 149 -12.88 1.52 -9.71
C LEU A 149 -11.70 1.01 -10.57
N ALA A 150 -10.78 0.24 -9.99
CA ALA A 150 -9.67 -0.36 -10.72
C ALA A 150 -10.16 -1.32 -11.83
N LEU A 151 -11.16 -2.15 -11.52
CA LEU A 151 -11.80 -3.04 -12.49
C LEU A 151 -12.53 -2.29 -13.60
N TYR A 152 -13.15 -1.14 -13.30
CA TYR A 152 -13.75 -0.25 -14.30
C TYR A 152 -12.69 0.24 -15.30
N HIS A 153 -11.54 0.69 -14.84
CA HIS A 153 -10.43 1.11 -15.71
C HIS A 153 -9.91 -0.02 -16.60
N LEU A 154 -9.95 -1.26 -16.12
CA LEU A 154 -9.65 -2.47 -16.89
C LEU A 154 -10.79 -2.91 -17.82
N LYS A 155 -11.91 -2.19 -17.85
CA LYS A 155 -13.14 -2.55 -18.58
C LYS A 155 -13.75 -3.90 -18.18
N ARG A 156 -13.43 -4.36 -16.96
CA ARG A 156 -13.98 -5.58 -16.36
C ARG A 156 -15.28 -5.24 -15.63
N TYR A 157 -16.26 -4.71 -16.38
CA TYR A 157 -17.47 -4.09 -15.86
C TYR A 157 -18.31 -5.00 -14.95
N PRO A 158 -18.58 -6.28 -15.27
CA PRO A 158 -19.36 -7.14 -14.37
C PRO A 158 -18.70 -7.35 -13.01
N GLU A 159 -17.37 -7.47 -12.95
CA GLU A 159 -16.65 -7.59 -11.69
C GLU A 159 -16.61 -6.26 -10.92
N ALA A 160 -16.48 -5.14 -11.64
CA ALA A 160 -16.56 -3.81 -11.06
C ALA A 160 -17.94 -3.56 -10.42
N GLU A 161 -19.03 -3.87 -11.12
CA GLU A 161 -20.41 -3.77 -10.60
C GLU A 161 -20.57 -4.60 -9.32
N SER A 162 -20.13 -5.86 -9.35
CA SER A 162 -20.22 -6.75 -8.19
C SER A 162 -19.49 -6.16 -6.98
N SER A 163 -18.26 -5.68 -7.16
CA SER A 163 -17.47 -5.07 -6.09
C SER A 163 -18.12 -3.81 -5.53
N LEU A 164 -18.64 -2.93 -6.39
CA LEU A 164 -19.27 -1.67 -5.99
C LEU A 164 -20.59 -1.89 -5.27
N ARG A 165 -21.42 -2.83 -5.73
CA ARG A 165 -22.65 -3.21 -5.04
C ARG A 165 -22.35 -3.81 -3.66
N PHE A 166 -21.30 -4.59 -3.55
CA PHE A 166 -20.89 -5.14 -2.26
C PHE A 166 -20.40 -4.02 -1.33
N ALA A 167 -19.58 -3.08 -1.81
CA ALA A 167 -19.15 -1.91 -1.05
C ALA A 167 -20.36 -1.11 -0.50
N ILE A 168 -21.35 -0.84 -1.36
CA ILE A 168 -22.58 -0.14 -0.99
C ILE A 168 -23.42 -0.95 0.02
N SER A 169 -23.41 -2.27 -0.04
CA SER A 169 -24.12 -3.11 0.93
C SER A 169 -23.49 -3.04 2.32
N LEU A 170 -22.16 -2.84 2.40
CA LEU A 170 -21.43 -2.66 3.65
C LEU A 170 -21.60 -1.23 4.22
N ASP A 171 -21.51 -0.22 3.36
CA ASP A 171 -21.81 1.15 3.73
C ASP A 171 -22.83 1.80 2.72
N PRO A 172 -24.13 1.81 3.07
CA PRO A 172 -25.16 2.47 2.24
C PRO A 172 -25.00 3.98 2.08
N LYS A 173 -24.07 4.62 2.80
CA LYS A 173 -23.76 6.05 2.67
C LYS A 173 -22.48 6.30 1.85
N LEU A 174 -21.89 5.25 1.29
CA LEU A 174 -20.68 5.35 0.48
C LEU A 174 -20.95 6.05 -0.85
N GLN A 175 -20.93 7.38 -0.84
CA GLN A 175 -21.24 8.22 -1.99
C GLN A 175 -20.43 7.87 -3.24
N ALA A 176 -19.11 7.70 -3.07
CA ALA A 176 -18.23 7.35 -4.18
C ALA A 176 -18.56 5.97 -4.78
N GLY A 177 -19.06 5.03 -3.96
CA GLY A 177 -19.54 3.73 -4.42
C GLY A 177 -20.69 3.86 -5.42
N TYR A 178 -21.69 4.67 -5.11
CA TYR A 178 -22.81 4.95 -6.04
C TYR A 178 -22.36 5.68 -7.29
N TYR A 179 -21.48 6.68 -7.17
CA TYR A 179 -20.96 7.40 -8.34
C TYR A 179 -20.21 6.45 -9.28
N ASN A 180 -19.30 5.64 -8.74
CA ASN A 180 -18.53 4.68 -9.52
C ASN A 180 -19.41 3.58 -10.14
N LEU A 181 -20.46 3.13 -9.41
CA LEU A 181 -21.46 2.20 -9.95
C LEU A 181 -22.18 2.83 -11.16
N GLY A 182 -22.56 4.10 -11.06
CA GLY A 182 -23.14 4.84 -12.18
C GLY A 182 -22.24 4.85 -13.41
N LEU A 183 -20.93 5.04 -13.23
CA LEU A 183 -19.95 5.00 -14.34
C LEU A 183 -19.89 3.62 -15.01
N VAL A 184 -19.88 2.55 -14.21
CA VAL A 184 -19.88 1.16 -14.71
C VAL A 184 -21.14 0.90 -15.53
N LEU A 185 -22.30 1.24 -14.97
CA LEU A 185 -23.60 1.03 -15.63
C LEU A 185 -23.74 1.85 -16.94
N MET A 186 -23.18 3.05 -16.99
CA MET A 186 -23.09 3.81 -18.24
C MET A 186 -22.22 3.07 -19.28
N ALA A 187 -21.09 2.55 -18.88
CA ALA A 187 -20.21 1.81 -19.78
C ALA A 187 -20.84 0.53 -20.33
N GLU A 188 -21.80 -0.04 -19.59
CA GLU A 188 -22.63 -1.18 -20.02
C GLU A 188 -23.91 -0.76 -20.78
N ASN A 189 -24.10 0.52 -21.09
CA ASN A 189 -25.29 1.07 -21.73
C ASN A 189 -26.60 0.90 -20.92
N ARG A 190 -26.51 0.75 -19.63
CA ARG A 190 -27.65 0.60 -18.68
C ARG A 190 -28.05 1.97 -18.12
N ALA A 191 -28.44 2.89 -19.00
CA ALA A 191 -28.66 4.31 -18.68
C ALA A 191 -29.67 4.56 -17.54
N GLN A 192 -30.75 3.76 -17.44
CA GLN A 192 -31.75 3.95 -16.37
C GLN A 192 -31.19 3.63 -14.99
N GLU A 193 -30.43 2.55 -14.88
CA GLU A 193 -29.80 2.15 -13.63
C GLU A 193 -28.66 3.10 -13.25
N ALA A 194 -27.89 3.58 -14.25
CA ALA A 194 -26.88 4.60 -14.05
C ALA A 194 -27.48 5.89 -13.47
N ARG A 195 -28.65 6.35 -13.99
CA ARG A 195 -29.34 7.50 -13.42
C ARG A 195 -29.71 7.29 -11.96
N ALA A 196 -30.25 6.12 -11.61
CA ALA A 196 -30.59 5.81 -10.21
C ALA A 196 -29.35 5.88 -9.29
N ALA A 197 -28.23 5.32 -9.73
CA ALA A 197 -26.96 5.36 -8.97
C ALA A 197 -26.44 6.80 -8.82
N PHE A 198 -26.44 7.61 -9.88
CA PHE A 198 -26.01 9.01 -9.79
C PHE A 198 -26.95 9.87 -8.95
N ARG A 199 -28.28 9.65 -8.98
CA ARG A 199 -29.19 10.34 -8.07
C ARG A 199 -28.85 10.05 -6.63
N GLN A 200 -28.63 8.78 -6.28
CA GLN A 200 -28.25 8.40 -4.93
C GLN A 200 -26.93 9.04 -4.49
N ALA A 201 -25.92 9.07 -5.38
CA ALA A 201 -24.66 9.75 -5.09
C ALA A 201 -24.86 11.25 -4.84
N ARG A 202 -25.71 11.93 -5.64
CA ARG A 202 -26.03 13.36 -5.45
C ARG A 202 -26.82 13.61 -4.17
N GLU A 203 -27.81 12.81 -3.86
CA GLU A 203 -28.68 12.98 -2.70
C GLU A 203 -27.95 12.79 -1.37
N LEU A 204 -26.97 11.89 -1.31
CA LEU A 204 -26.19 11.66 -0.10
C LEU A 204 -25.39 12.90 0.33
N ALA A 205 -24.77 13.60 -0.60
CA ALA A 205 -24.00 14.81 -0.29
C ALA A 205 -23.81 15.66 -1.57
N PRO A 206 -24.77 16.55 -1.92
CA PRO A 206 -24.79 17.27 -3.18
C PRO A 206 -23.61 18.23 -3.37
N GLU A 207 -23.08 18.78 -2.28
CA GLU A 207 -21.99 19.79 -2.31
C GLU A 207 -20.59 19.19 -2.44
N THR A 208 -20.47 17.89 -2.34
CA THR A 208 -19.16 17.22 -2.49
C THR A 208 -18.77 17.10 -3.96
N PRO A 209 -17.48 16.85 -4.26
CA PRO A 209 -17.05 16.60 -5.63
C PRO A 209 -17.81 15.46 -6.32
N PHE A 210 -18.14 14.38 -5.60
CA PHE A 210 -18.91 13.27 -6.16
C PHE A 210 -20.38 13.65 -6.38
N GLY A 211 -21.00 14.43 -5.49
CA GLY A 211 -22.38 14.91 -5.65
C GLY A 211 -22.53 15.84 -6.86
N GLN A 212 -21.60 16.77 -7.01
CA GLN A 212 -21.54 17.68 -8.17
C GLN A 212 -21.30 16.91 -9.48
N ALA A 213 -20.32 16.01 -9.50
CA ALA A 213 -20.04 15.17 -10.66
C ALA A 213 -21.24 14.29 -11.03
N ALA A 214 -21.94 13.73 -10.06
CA ALA A 214 -23.17 12.96 -10.30
C ALA A 214 -24.28 13.84 -10.92
N GLY A 215 -24.44 15.08 -10.44
CA GLY A 215 -25.36 16.06 -11.03
C GLY A 215 -25.03 16.32 -12.50
N GLU A 216 -23.78 16.52 -12.87
CA GLU A 216 -23.38 16.70 -14.26
C GLU A 216 -23.66 15.45 -15.12
N ARG A 217 -23.44 14.26 -14.59
CA ARG A 217 -23.76 13.00 -15.29
C ARG A 217 -25.28 12.88 -15.52
N LEU A 218 -26.10 13.25 -14.55
CA LEU A 218 -27.56 13.26 -14.70
C LEU A 218 -28.01 14.19 -15.80
N LYS A 219 -27.46 15.41 -15.92
CA LYS A 219 -27.76 16.34 -17.03
C LYS A 219 -27.43 15.71 -18.40
N THR A 220 -26.25 15.05 -18.52
CA THR A 220 -25.87 14.37 -19.76
C THR A 220 -26.80 13.20 -20.14
N LEU A 221 -27.45 12.60 -19.15
CA LEU A 221 -28.42 11.53 -19.31
C LEU A 221 -29.88 12.06 -19.54
N GLY A 222 -30.06 13.39 -19.71
CA GLY A 222 -31.35 14.01 -20.00
C GLY A 222 -32.19 14.32 -18.75
N GLU A 223 -31.60 14.36 -17.58
CA GLU A 223 -32.20 14.88 -16.35
C GLU A 223 -31.68 16.31 -16.11
N GLY A 224 -32.15 17.26 -16.90
CA GLY A 224 -31.81 18.66 -16.78
C GLY A 224 -33.06 19.48 -16.55
N GLY A 225 -33.17 20.12 -15.36
CA GLY A 225 -34.21 21.07 -15.04
C GLY A 225 -34.58 20.95 -13.59
#